data_a9fa8115a4b6d77bdf80a25448d82efe
#
_entry.id   a9fa8115a4b6d77bdf80a25448d82efe
#
_cell.length_a   1.000
_cell.length_b   1.000
_cell.length_c   1.000
_cell.angle_alpha   90.00
_cell.angle_beta   90.00
_cell.angle_gamma   90.00
#
_symmetry.space_group_name_H-M   'P 1'
#
loop_
_entity.id
_entity.type
_entity.pdbx_description
1 polymer ?
#
loop_
_entity_poly.entity_id
_entity_poly.type
_entity_poly.pdbx_seq_one_letter_code
_entity_poly.pdbx_strand_id
1 'polypeptide(L)'
;MVEGLSPENVAKLEETIAPFSTFSSIEFLDITDEGLEPRHNYRKLDPLIAGEIKKLHLKLNAFSQKRFSKMIMCRFFFASLFPQYDKMIMFDVDTLFVGDISESFFIPLDDHYFGAVREKDLIAMNRNSAKDLYELRQMHAKSIGVTDAFPNLEEAQILFDNYFNAGFLALNLTLWREENLENQLMGFFLLKK
;
A
#
# COMPACT_ATOMS: atom_id res chain seq x y z
N MET A 1 9.72 3.55 -2.69
CA MET A 1 10.14 2.13 -2.66
C MET A 1 10.31 1.66 -4.11
N VAL A 2 11.26 0.79 -4.35
CA VAL A 2 11.59 0.26 -5.69
C VAL A 2 11.75 -1.26 -5.67
N GLU A 3 11.38 -1.93 -6.76
CA GLU A 3 11.54 -3.37 -6.93
C GLU A 3 11.97 -3.68 -8.36
N GLY A 4 13.14 -4.33 -8.53
CA GLY A 4 13.60 -4.86 -9.82
C GLY A 4 13.82 -3.80 -10.92
N LEU A 5 14.24 -2.60 -10.56
CA LEU A 5 14.53 -1.56 -11.55
C LEU A 5 15.78 -1.92 -12.37
N SER A 6 15.68 -1.75 -13.70
CA SER A 6 16.87 -1.83 -14.56
C SER A 6 17.83 -0.66 -14.30
N PRO A 7 19.13 -0.82 -14.55
CA PRO A 7 20.11 0.26 -14.40
C PRO A 7 19.74 1.53 -15.19
N GLU A 8 19.12 1.37 -16.36
CA GLU A 8 18.63 2.48 -17.18
C GLU A 8 17.52 3.26 -16.49
N ASN A 9 16.54 2.55 -15.89
CA ASN A 9 15.44 3.20 -15.17
C ASN A 9 15.92 3.87 -13.88
N VAL A 10 16.92 3.28 -13.20
CA VAL A 10 17.56 3.91 -12.06
C VAL A 10 18.22 5.23 -12.48
N ALA A 11 18.99 5.24 -13.58
CA ALA A 11 19.65 6.45 -14.07
C ALA A 11 18.62 7.56 -14.43
N LYS A 12 17.50 7.20 -15.07
CA LYS A 12 16.44 8.14 -15.39
C LYS A 12 15.79 8.74 -14.12
N LEU A 13 15.57 7.93 -13.09
CA LEU A 13 15.07 8.43 -11.82
C LEU A 13 16.07 9.38 -11.15
N GLU A 14 17.35 9.01 -11.11
CA GLU A 14 18.40 9.86 -10.54
C GLU A 14 18.50 11.20 -11.28
N GLU A 15 18.43 11.20 -12.59
CA GLU A 15 18.38 12.42 -13.41
C GLU A 15 17.15 13.27 -13.09
N THR A 16 15.99 12.64 -12.96
CA THR A 16 14.72 13.32 -12.65
C THR A 16 14.73 14.00 -11.27
N ILE A 17 15.34 13.37 -10.28
CA ILE A 17 15.35 13.88 -8.90
C ILE A 17 16.52 14.85 -8.62
N ALA A 18 17.58 14.83 -9.44
CA ALA A 18 18.78 15.63 -9.24
C ALA A 18 18.49 17.13 -8.99
N PRO A 19 17.60 17.81 -9.73
CA PRO A 19 17.27 19.21 -9.49
C PRO A 19 16.69 19.49 -8.09
N PHE A 20 16.08 18.49 -7.45
CA PHE A 20 15.41 18.63 -6.15
C PHE A 20 16.32 18.33 -4.95
N SER A 21 17.52 17.78 -5.19
CA SER A 21 18.45 17.37 -4.13
C SER A 21 19.00 18.52 -3.28
N THR A 22 18.86 19.77 -3.73
CA THR A 22 19.30 20.97 -2.99
C THR A 22 18.36 21.36 -1.86
N PHE A 23 17.09 20.92 -1.87
CA PHE A 23 16.09 21.30 -0.86
C PHE A 23 15.25 20.13 -0.34
N SER A 24 15.47 18.92 -0.86
CA SER A 24 14.82 17.71 -0.38
C SER A 24 15.79 16.54 -0.29
N SER A 25 15.53 15.61 0.63
CA SER A 25 16.23 14.34 0.71
C SER A 25 15.37 13.27 0.03
N ILE A 26 15.95 12.57 -0.94
CA ILE A 26 15.27 11.49 -1.68
C ILE A 26 16.04 10.20 -1.44
N GLU A 27 15.36 9.22 -0.88
CA GLU A 27 15.87 7.90 -0.59
C GLU A 27 15.10 6.83 -1.36
N PHE A 28 15.79 5.87 -1.92
CA PHE A 28 15.21 4.67 -2.53
C PHE A 28 15.27 3.52 -1.54
N LEU A 29 14.11 3.01 -1.12
CA LEU A 29 14.04 1.77 -0.37
C LEU A 29 13.90 0.61 -1.34
N ASP A 30 14.97 -0.18 -1.46
CA ASP A 30 15.01 -1.35 -2.34
C ASP A 30 14.43 -2.58 -1.63
N ILE A 31 13.43 -3.18 -2.24
CA ILE A 31 12.73 -4.38 -1.74
C ILE A 31 12.99 -5.63 -2.59
N THR A 32 13.95 -5.60 -3.51
CA THR A 32 14.35 -6.78 -4.28
C THR A 32 15.08 -7.80 -3.41
N ASP A 33 14.90 -9.09 -3.71
CA ASP A 33 15.58 -10.16 -2.96
C ASP A 33 17.11 -10.14 -3.19
N GLU A 34 17.54 -9.80 -4.41
CA GLU A 34 18.97 -9.75 -4.81
C GLU A 34 19.62 -8.41 -4.48
N GLY A 35 18.80 -7.37 -4.30
CA GLY A 35 19.22 -6.00 -4.04
C GLY A 35 19.86 -5.32 -5.25
N LEU A 36 19.78 -4.00 -5.30
CA LEU A 36 20.56 -3.19 -6.21
C LEU A 36 21.99 -3.02 -5.69
N GLU A 37 22.93 -2.70 -6.58
CA GLU A 37 24.28 -2.29 -6.19
C GLU A 37 24.19 -1.15 -5.17
N PRO A 38 25.00 -1.17 -4.10
CA PRO A 38 24.98 -0.13 -3.08
C PRO A 38 25.25 1.25 -3.70
N ARG A 39 24.32 2.18 -3.50
CA ARG A 39 24.41 3.57 -3.95
C ARG A 39 24.11 4.50 -2.79
N HIS A 40 24.58 5.72 -2.87
CA HIS A 40 24.53 6.70 -1.76
C HIS A 40 23.12 6.95 -1.21
N ASN A 41 22.11 6.94 -2.06
CA ASN A 41 20.70 7.21 -1.69
C ASN A 41 19.81 5.97 -1.69
N TYR A 42 20.41 4.76 -1.63
CA TYR A 42 19.69 3.50 -1.58
C TYR A 42 19.80 2.86 -0.19
N ARG A 43 18.66 2.52 0.37
CA ARG A 43 18.55 1.74 1.59
C ARG A 43 17.96 0.38 1.28
N LYS A 44 18.61 -0.68 1.76
CA LYS A 44 18.08 -2.04 1.70
C LYS A 44 17.02 -2.23 2.78
N LEU A 45 16.06 -3.07 2.46
CA LEU A 45 15.05 -3.52 3.41
C LEU A 45 15.70 -4.35 4.52
N ASP A 46 15.23 -4.15 5.76
CA ASP A 46 15.61 -5.01 6.87
C ASP A 46 15.23 -6.47 6.55
N PRO A 47 16.15 -7.44 6.72
CA PRO A 47 15.90 -8.84 6.36
C PRO A 47 14.71 -9.48 7.08
N LEU A 48 14.41 -9.07 8.32
CA LEU A 48 13.25 -9.57 9.07
C LEU A 48 11.95 -9.07 8.43
N ILE A 49 11.88 -7.76 8.14
CA ILE A 49 10.72 -7.15 7.47
C ILE A 49 10.57 -7.74 6.06
N ALA A 50 11.67 -7.91 5.32
CA ALA A 50 11.66 -8.56 4.00
C ALA A 50 11.05 -9.97 4.06
N GLY A 51 11.42 -10.75 5.09
CA GLY A 51 10.88 -12.08 5.33
C GLY A 51 9.37 -12.07 5.57
N GLU A 52 8.87 -11.14 6.37
CA GLU A 52 7.43 -11.01 6.65
C GLU A 52 6.64 -10.55 5.41
N ILE A 53 7.15 -9.57 4.66
CA ILE A 53 6.57 -9.13 3.39
C ILE A 53 6.45 -10.30 2.41
N LYS A 54 7.51 -11.11 2.28
CA LYS A 54 7.51 -12.30 1.42
C LYS A 54 6.49 -13.32 1.87
N LYS A 55 6.39 -13.60 3.18
CA LYS A 55 5.37 -14.51 3.73
C LYS A 55 3.96 -14.06 3.39
N LEU A 56 3.64 -12.77 3.57
CA LEU A 56 2.33 -12.23 3.22
C LEU A 56 2.04 -12.35 1.72
N HIS A 57 3.02 -12.00 0.88
CA HIS A 57 2.85 -12.09 -0.57
C HIS A 57 2.57 -13.52 -1.02
N LEU A 58 3.24 -14.52 -0.44
CA LEU A 58 3.01 -15.93 -0.71
C LEU A 58 1.64 -16.46 -0.23
N LYS A 59 0.96 -15.73 0.66
CA LYS A 59 -0.42 -16.05 1.06
C LYS A 59 -1.47 -15.60 0.05
N LEU A 60 -1.12 -14.70 -0.85
CA LEU A 60 -2.01 -14.34 -1.95
C LEU A 60 -2.22 -15.55 -2.87
N ASN A 61 -3.39 -15.63 -3.50
CA ASN A 61 -3.59 -16.63 -4.55
C ASN A 61 -2.68 -16.36 -5.77
N ALA A 62 -2.49 -17.36 -6.62
CA ALA A 62 -1.57 -17.29 -7.76
C ALA A 62 -1.87 -16.13 -8.73
N PHE A 63 -3.15 -15.77 -8.90
CA PHE A 63 -3.55 -14.63 -9.72
C PHE A 63 -3.09 -13.31 -9.10
N SER A 64 -3.34 -13.12 -7.81
CA SER A 64 -2.94 -11.92 -7.08
C SER A 64 -1.41 -11.79 -6.99
N GLN A 65 -0.68 -12.90 -6.81
CA GLN A 65 0.79 -12.88 -6.83
C GLN A 65 1.36 -12.42 -8.18
N LYS A 66 0.72 -12.79 -9.30
CA LYS A 66 1.12 -12.33 -10.63
C LYS A 66 0.76 -10.87 -10.89
N ARG A 67 -0.36 -10.40 -10.33
CA ARG A 67 -0.87 -9.05 -10.55
C ARG A 67 -0.19 -8.01 -9.68
N PHE A 68 0.11 -8.37 -8.43
CA PHE A 68 0.62 -7.45 -7.43
C PHE A 68 2.05 -7.82 -7.04
N SER A 69 2.94 -6.86 -7.14
CA SER A 69 4.30 -6.96 -6.62
C SER A 69 4.29 -7.08 -5.09
N LYS A 70 5.38 -7.57 -4.51
CA LYS A 70 5.59 -7.57 -3.05
C LYS A 70 5.44 -6.17 -2.44
N MET A 71 5.63 -5.14 -3.23
CA MET A 71 5.50 -3.74 -2.81
C MET A 71 4.14 -3.43 -2.17
N ILE A 72 3.06 -4.09 -2.61
CA ILE A 72 1.74 -3.89 -1.98
C ILE A 72 1.73 -4.34 -0.52
N MET A 73 2.52 -5.35 -0.16
CA MET A 73 2.63 -5.85 1.21
C MET A 73 3.43 -4.90 2.12
N CYS A 74 4.29 -4.06 1.56
CA CYS A 74 5.02 -3.06 2.33
C CYS A 74 4.09 -2.08 3.05
N ARG A 75 2.86 -1.91 2.55
CA ARG A 75 1.86 -1.04 3.18
C ARG A 75 1.48 -1.47 4.60
N PHE A 76 1.67 -2.74 4.93
CA PHE A 76 1.43 -3.27 6.28
C PHE A 76 2.58 -3.01 7.26
N PHE A 77 3.72 -2.49 6.79
CA PHE A 77 4.95 -2.33 7.58
C PHE A 77 5.48 -0.89 7.58
N PHE A 78 4.64 0.10 7.28
CA PHE A 78 5.10 1.48 7.15
C PHE A 78 5.70 2.04 8.45
N ALA A 79 5.17 1.67 9.61
CA ALA A 79 5.71 2.13 10.88
C ALA A 79 7.10 1.54 11.18
N SER A 80 7.34 0.27 10.80
CA SER A 80 8.64 -0.39 10.90
C SER A 80 9.61 0.06 9.79
N LEU A 81 9.11 0.29 8.58
CA LEU A 81 9.92 0.76 7.45
C LEU A 81 10.43 2.20 7.64
N PHE A 82 9.66 3.03 8.32
CA PHE A 82 9.93 4.46 8.51
C PHE A 82 9.86 4.85 9.99
N PRO A 83 10.68 4.25 10.86
CA PRO A 83 10.60 4.45 12.31
C PRO A 83 10.94 5.89 12.75
N GLN A 84 11.64 6.63 11.90
CA GLN A 84 12.05 8.02 12.16
C GLN A 84 10.94 9.05 11.94
N TYR A 85 9.79 8.65 11.36
CA TYR A 85 8.69 9.55 11.07
C TYR A 85 7.46 9.24 11.91
N ASP A 86 6.77 10.28 12.37
CA ASP A 86 5.52 10.16 13.11
C ASP A 86 4.30 10.15 12.16
N LYS A 87 4.46 10.77 11.01
CA LYS A 87 3.42 10.92 10.00
C LYS A 87 4.01 10.87 8.60
N MET A 88 3.27 10.32 7.65
CA MET A 88 3.68 10.31 6.25
C MET A 88 2.47 10.42 5.32
N ILE A 89 2.72 10.89 4.09
CA ILE A 89 1.79 10.71 2.98
C ILE A 89 2.33 9.58 2.09
N MET A 90 1.48 8.62 1.79
CA MET A 90 1.71 7.59 0.79
C MET A 90 0.85 7.88 -0.43
N PHE A 91 1.42 7.74 -1.61
CA PHE A 91 0.68 7.82 -2.88
C PHE A 91 1.22 6.81 -3.90
N ASP A 92 0.34 6.42 -4.82
CA ASP A 92 0.70 5.52 -5.91
C ASP A 92 1.52 6.27 -6.97
N VAL A 93 2.41 5.55 -7.66
CA VAL A 93 3.36 6.12 -8.63
C VAL A 93 2.68 6.74 -9.87
N ASP A 94 1.44 6.36 -10.15
CA ASP A 94 0.60 6.88 -11.24
C ASP A 94 -0.29 8.07 -10.80
N THR A 95 0.02 8.68 -9.66
CA THR A 95 -0.68 9.86 -9.14
C THR A 95 -0.09 11.14 -9.74
N LEU A 96 -0.95 12.01 -10.26
CA LEU A 96 -0.56 13.35 -10.73
C LEU A 96 -1.09 14.41 -9.77
N PHE A 97 -0.20 15.20 -9.20
CA PHE A 97 -0.55 16.35 -8.38
C PHE A 97 -0.71 17.59 -9.26
N VAL A 98 -1.90 18.19 -9.20
CA VAL A 98 -2.25 19.41 -9.96
C VAL A 98 -2.22 20.67 -9.09
N GLY A 99 -1.84 20.54 -7.81
CA GLY A 99 -1.76 21.63 -6.85
C GLY A 99 -0.94 21.23 -5.62
N ASP A 100 -0.90 22.11 -4.64
CA ASP A 100 -0.22 21.89 -3.37
C ASP A 100 -0.95 20.84 -2.54
N ILE A 101 -0.19 19.86 -2.04
CA ILE A 101 -0.71 18.76 -1.19
C ILE A 101 -0.34 18.93 0.29
N SER A 102 0.33 20.02 0.65
CA SER A 102 0.81 20.22 2.01
C SER A 102 -0.31 20.21 3.06
N GLU A 103 -1.49 20.74 2.72
CA GLU A 103 -2.66 20.69 3.59
C GLU A 103 -3.05 19.26 3.98
N SER A 104 -2.90 18.30 3.06
CA SER A 104 -3.17 16.88 3.32
C SER A 104 -2.21 16.30 4.38
N PHE A 105 -0.99 16.80 4.45
CA PHE A 105 -0.04 16.40 5.49
C PHE A 105 -0.43 16.94 6.86
N PHE A 106 -1.02 18.13 6.91
CA PHE A 106 -1.40 18.79 8.18
C PHE A 106 -2.78 18.41 8.70
N ILE A 107 -3.55 17.60 7.98
CA ILE A 107 -4.83 17.09 8.49
C ILE A 107 -4.60 16.41 9.84
N PRO A 108 -5.30 16.81 10.92
CA PRO A 108 -5.21 16.13 12.20
C PRO A 108 -5.76 14.71 12.06
N LEU A 109 -5.00 13.74 12.50
CA LEU A 109 -5.39 12.32 12.46
C LEU A 109 -5.80 11.82 13.85
N ASP A 110 -5.44 12.55 14.92
CA ASP A 110 -5.78 12.27 16.32
C ASP A 110 -5.71 10.76 16.65
N ASP A 111 -6.85 10.13 16.85
CA ASP A 111 -7.04 8.71 17.14
C ASP A 111 -7.29 7.84 15.90
N HIS A 112 -7.02 8.37 14.70
CA HIS A 112 -7.20 7.65 13.45
C HIS A 112 -5.86 7.15 12.90
N TYR A 113 -5.82 5.90 12.44
CA TYR A 113 -4.63 5.30 11.84
C TYR A 113 -4.24 5.94 10.52
N PHE A 114 -5.24 6.42 9.75
CA PHE A 114 -5.01 7.08 8.47
C PHE A 114 -6.19 7.97 8.07
N GLY A 115 -5.90 8.94 7.21
CA GLY A 115 -6.86 9.70 6.42
C GLY A 115 -6.82 9.27 4.96
N ALA A 116 -7.98 9.11 4.34
CA ALA A 116 -8.13 8.68 2.95
C ALA A 116 -9.29 9.39 2.27
N VAL A 117 -9.26 9.44 0.94
CA VAL A 117 -10.39 9.92 0.15
C VAL A 117 -11.42 8.81 0.01
N ARG A 118 -12.64 9.08 0.45
CA ARG A 118 -13.75 8.13 0.28
C ARG A 118 -14.14 8.02 -1.19
N GLU A 119 -14.05 6.82 -1.73
CA GLU A 119 -14.27 6.58 -3.15
C GLU A 119 -15.69 6.10 -3.43
N LYS A 120 -16.66 7.01 -3.24
CA LYS A 120 -18.05 6.72 -3.59
C LYS A 120 -18.26 6.52 -5.10
N ASP A 121 -17.47 7.20 -5.92
CA ASP A 121 -17.73 7.30 -7.35
C ASP A 121 -17.09 6.18 -8.19
N LEU A 122 -16.00 5.58 -7.74
CA LEU A 122 -15.38 4.45 -8.46
C LEU A 122 -16.17 3.15 -8.33
N ILE A 123 -16.78 2.94 -7.18
CA ILE A 123 -17.77 1.87 -7.03
C ILE A 123 -19.01 2.22 -7.85
N ALA A 124 -19.40 3.51 -7.89
CA ALA A 124 -20.54 4.01 -8.63
C ALA A 124 -20.36 4.02 -10.16
N MET A 125 -19.16 4.03 -10.69
CA MET A 125 -18.95 4.02 -12.16
C MET A 125 -19.57 2.80 -12.85
N ASN A 126 -19.90 1.72 -12.13
CA ASN A 126 -20.70 0.61 -12.65
C ASN A 126 -21.46 -0.19 -11.57
N ARG A 127 -21.53 0.29 -10.32
CA ARG A 127 -22.09 -0.48 -9.19
C ARG A 127 -22.78 0.46 -8.21
N ASN A 128 -24.09 0.38 -8.16
CA ASN A 128 -24.91 1.29 -7.36
C ASN A 128 -25.25 0.73 -5.97
N SER A 129 -24.75 -0.48 -5.64
CA SER A 129 -25.09 -1.13 -4.39
C SER A 129 -24.05 -2.14 -3.92
N ALA A 130 -24.10 -2.48 -2.64
CA ALA A 130 -23.31 -3.58 -2.06
C ALA A 130 -23.64 -4.93 -2.73
N LYS A 131 -24.87 -5.11 -3.21
CA LYS A 131 -25.27 -6.30 -3.94
C LYS A 131 -24.48 -6.44 -5.26
N ASP A 132 -24.36 -5.37 -6.04
CA ASP A 132 -23.59 -5.38 -7.28
C ASP A 132 -22.10 -5.68 -7.01
N LEU A 133 -21.55 -5.13 -5.93
CA LEU A 133 -20.19 -5.42 -5.50
C LEU A 133 -20.02 -6.89 -5.12
N TYR A 134 -20.98 -7.42 -4.36
CA TYR A 134 -21.00 -8.84 -3.96
C TYR A 134 -21.03 -9.77 -5.17
N GLU A 135 -21.96 -9.55 -6.11
CA GLU A 135 -22.10 -10.34 -7.32
C GLU A 135 -20.83 -10.31 -8.19
N LEU A 136 -20.27 -9.11 -8.40
CA LEU A 136 -19.01 -8.96 -9.14
C LEU A 136 -17.86 -9.74 -8.51
N ARG A 137 -17.71 -9.62 -7.19
CA ARG A 137 -16.64 -10.31 -6.46
C ARG A 137 -16.81 -11.81 -6.51
N GLN A 138 -18.03 -12.31 -6.41
CA GLN A 138 -18.32 -13.75 -6.55
C GLN A 138 -18.01 -14.25 -7.96
N MET A 139 -18.39 -13.51 -9.01
CA MET A 139 -18.06 -13.84 -10.40
C MET A 139 -16.54 -13.87 -10.61
N HIS A 140 -15.83 -12.86 -10.14
CA HIS A 140 -14.38 -12.79 -10.26
C HIS A 140 -13.70 -13.91 -9.47
N ALA A 141 -14.11 -14.17 -8.24
CA ALA A 141 -13.58 -15.24 -7.42
C ALA A 141 -13.73 -16.60 -8.13
N LYS A 142 -14.91 -16.90 -8.69
CA LYS A 142 -15.13 -18.11 -9.48
C LYS A 142 -14.19 -18.22 -10.69
N SER A 143 -13.95 -17.12 -11.40
CA SER A 143 -13.09 -17.10 -12.59
C SER A 143 -11.61 -17.41 -12.27
N ILE A 144 -11.17 -17.19 -11.04
CA ILE A 144 -9.81 -17.44 -10.57
C ILE A 144 -9.70 -18.63 -9.60
N GLY A 145 -10.78 -19.42 -9.46
CA GLY A 145 -10.80 -20.62 -8.62
C GLY A 145 -10.83 -20.35 -7.11
N VAL A 146 -11.27 -19.16 -6.68
CA VAL A 146 -11.49 -18.82 -5.27
C VAL A 146 -12.96 -18.99 -4.95
N THR A 147 -13.28 -19.70 -3.87
CA THR A 147 -14.67 -20.04 -3.55
C THR A 147 -15.42 -18.93 -2.81
N ASP A 148 -14.71 -18.13 -1.99
CA ASP A 148 -15.34 -17.16 -1.10
C ASP A 148 -14.62 -15.81 -1.15
N ALA A 149 -15.10 -14.89 -2.01
CA ALA A 149 -14.59 -13.51 -2.05
C ALA A 149 -15.20 -12.66 -0.92
N PHE A 150 -16.50 -12.85 -0.68
CA PHE A 150 -17.23 -12.38 0.50
C PHE A 150 -18.13 -13.50 0.97
N PRO A 151 -18.14 -13.87 2.27
CA PRO A 151 -18.98 -14.93 2.77
C PRO A 151 -20.47 -14.55 2.74
N ASN A 152 -20.82 -13.26 2.84
CA ASN A 152 -22.20 -12.81 2.82
C ASN A 152 -22.35 -11.36 2.32
N LEU A 153 -23.62 -10.94 2.12
CA LEU A 153 -23.94 -9.60 1.64
C LEU A 153 -23.66 -8.52 2.70
N GLU A 154 -23.70 -8.85 3.99
CA GLU A 154 -23.43 -7.91 5.08
C GLU A 154 -21.97 -7.45 5.06
N GLU A 155 -21.03 -8.37 4.88
CA GLU A 155 -19.61 -8.02 4.72
C GLU A 155 -19.37 -7.17 3.45
N ALA A 156 -20.07 -7.48 2.37
CA ALA A 156 -20.00 -6.65 1.16
C ALA A 156 -20.56 -5.25 1.41
N GLN A 157 -21.61 -5.11 2.24
CA GLN A 157 -22.17 -3.81 2.62
C GLN A 157 -21.18 -2.99 3.46
N ILE A 158 -20.53 -3.62 4.45
CA ILE A 158 -19.51 -2.94 5.28
C ILE A 158 -18.38 -2.42 4.40
N LEU A 159 -17.88 -3.23 3.46
CA LEU A 159 -16.84 -2.78 2.53
C LEU A 159 -17.33 -1.67 1.62
N PHE A 160 -18.54 -1.77 1.08
CA PHE A 160 -19.13 -0.77 0.21
C PHE A 160 -19.27 0.59 0.90
N ASP A 161 -19.74 0.57 2.15
CA ASP A 161 -19.95 1.80 2.93
C ASP A 161 -18.65 2.48 3.35
N ASN A 162 -17.57 1.68 3.51
CA ASN A 162 -16.28 2.13 4.01
C ASN A 162 -15.17 2.12 2.95
N TYR A 163 -15.52 1.97 1.67
CA TYR A 163 -14.53 1.92 0.62
C TYR A 163 -13.84 3.26 0.40
N PHE A 164 -12.53 3.25 0.36
CA PHE A 164 -11.70 4.44 0.15
C PHE A 164 -10.61 4.16 -0.89
N ASN A 165 -10.09 5.25 -1.48
CA ASN A 165 -8.96 5.18 -2.38
C ASN A 165 -7.67 4.92 -1.59
N ALA A 166 -7.00 3.81 -1.88
CA ALA A 166 -5.75 3.45 -1.26
C ALA A 166 -4.52 4.03 -1.99
N GLY A 167 -4.72 4.76 -3.07
CA GLY A 167 -3.65 5.39 -3.84
C GLY A 167 -3.15 6.71 -3.27
N PHE A 168 -3.84 7.27 -2.28
CA PHE A 168 -3.41 8.45 -1.54
C PHE A 168 -3.87 8.36 -0.08
N LEU A 169 -2.92 8.25 0.86
CA LEU A 169 -3.20 8.09 2.28
C LEU A 169 -2.30 9.03 3.11
N ALA A 170 -2.90 9.70 4.11
CA ALA A 170 -2.15 10.31 5.21
C ALA A 170 -2.11 9.32 6.38
N LEU A 171 -0.94 8.97 6.89
CA LEU A 171 -0.74 7.88 7.84
C LEU A 171 -0.22 8.41 9.17
N ASN A 172 -0.80 7.96 10.29
CA ASN A 172 -0.36 8.23 11.66
C ASN A 172 0.55 7.09 12.13
N LEU A 173 1.85 7.18 11.85
CA LEU A 173 2.81 6.12 12.17
C LEU A 173 3.07 6.01 13.67
N THR A 174 2.87 7.08 14.43
CA THR A 174 2.95 7.06 15.91
C THR A 174 1.88 6.12 16.46
N LEU A 175 0.62 6.33 16.09
CA LEU A 175 -0.49 5.48 16.54
C LEU A 175 -0.32 4.03 16.07
N TRP A 176 0.20 3.81 14.85
CA TRP A 176 0.51 2.46 14.36
C TRP A 176 1.48 1.72 15.27
N ARG A 177 2.52 2.41 15.78
CA ARG A 177 3.48 1.83 16.71
C ARG A 177 2.89 1.60 18.10
N GLU A 178 2.21 2.61 18.65
CA GLU A 178 1.61 2.56 19.98
C GLU A 178 0.59 1.43 20.12
N GLU A 179 -0.24 1.24 19.10
CA GLU A 179 -1.28 0.22 19.05
C GLU A 179 -0.79 -1.13 18.49
N ASN A 180 0.49 -1.20 18.07
CA ASN A 180 1.05 -2.40 17.44
C ASN A 180 0.23 -2.89 16.24
N LEU A 181 -0.25 -1.95 15.42
CA LEU A 181 -1.20 -2.20 14.33
C LEU A 181 -0.63 -3.18 13.29
N GLU A 182 0.66 -3.14 12.99
CA GLU A 182 1.30 -4.06 12.05
C GLU A 182 1.09 -5.53 12.45
N ASN A 183 1.28 -5.86 13.72
CA ASN A 183 1.05 -7.22 14.21
C ASN A 183 -0.43 -7.61 14.20
N GLN A 184 -1.34 -6.66 14.45
CA GLN A 184 -2.78 -6.91 14.34
C GLN A 184 -3.16 -7.23 12.89
N LEU A 185 -2.69 -6.44 11.92
CA LEU A 185 -2.91 -6.66 10.48
C LEU A 185 -2.31 -7.99 10.02
N MET A 186 -1.09 -8.31 10.47
CA MET A 186 -0.44 -9.59 10.22
C MET A 186 -1.28 -10.76 10.76
N GLY A 187 -1.74 -10.66 12.00
CA GLY A 187 -2.60 -11.66 12.62
C GLY A 187 -3.87 -11.89 11.81
N PHE A 188 -4.55 -10.82 11.42
CA PHE A 188 -5.75 -10.89 10.59
C PHE A 188 -5.49 -11.57 9.23
N PHE A 189 -4.38 -11.22 8.56
CA PHE A 189 -4.05 -11.76 7.25
C PHE A 189 -3.63 -13.24 7.31
N LEU A 190 -2.97 -13.65 8.40
CA LEU A 190 -2.51 -15.03 8.59
C LEU A 190 -3.60 -15.97 9.08
N LEU A 191 -4.63 -15.46 9.77
CA LEU A 191 -5.72 -16.26 10.32
C LEU A 191 -6.83 -16.56 9.29
N LYS A 192 -6.98 -15.77 8.23
CA LYS A 192 -7.89 -16.09 7.13
C LYS A 192 -7.26 -17.22 6.29
N LYS A 193 -7.70 -18.44 6.56
CA LYS A 193 -7.43 -19.62 5.72
C LYS A 193 -8.38 -19.64 4.54
#